data_86412b73ab536d2f48c93ba88affaa27
#
_entry.id   86412b73ab536d2f48c93ba88affaa27
#
_cell.length_a   1.000
_cell.length_b   1.000
_cell.length_c   1.000
_cell.angle_alpha   90.00
_cell.angle_beta   90.00
_cell.angle_gamma   90.00
#
_symmetry.space_group_name_H-M   'P 1'
#
loop_
_entity.id
_entity.type
_entity.pdbx_description
1 polymer ?
#
loop_
_entity_poly.entity_id
_entity_poly.type
_entity_poly.pdbx_seq_one_letter_code
_entity_poly.pdbx_strand_id
1 'polypeptide(L)'
;MNSNFKLIADNLHFSEGPRWKDGKLWFSDFYHHAVMTADEMGNVEKIVDVPNQPSGLGWLPNGDLIIVSMLDRKLLKFKDGNLTEHADMSKLTPFRCNDMVVDKNGNAYVGNFGSIHHGKDIKPTVLIKVDSNGNSSIAASNLDFPNGTVITPDGKKLIIGETYAGRLTAFDLDTDGNLSNRRVWAVSYTH
;
A
#
# COMPACT_ATOMS: atom_id res chain seq x y z
N MET A 1 -33.80 -10.77 -5.88
CA MET A 1 -33.17 -9.44 -5.79
C MET A 1 -32.30 -9.26 -7.03
N ASN A 2 -32.66 -8.34 -7.93
CA ASN A 2 -31.80 -8.02 -9.06
C ASN A 2 -30.61 -7.26 -8.48
N SER A 3 -29.44 -7.90 -8.44
CA SER A 3 -28.20 -7.21 -8.07
C SER A 3 -27.83 -6.26 -9.23
N ASN A 4 -27.81 -4.96 -8.96
CA ASN A 4 -27.33 -3.95 -9.92
C ASN A 4 -25.78 -3.97 -10.05
N PHE A 5 -25.15 -5.11 -9.76
CA PHE A 5 -23.70 -5.27 -9.89
C PHE A 5 -23.36 -5.83 -11.27
N LYS A 6 -22.37 -5.20 -11.91
CA LYS A 6 -21.78 -5.65 -13.16
C LYS A 6 -20.40 -6.26 -12.85
N LEU A 7 -20.16 -7.49 -13.30
CA LEU A 7 -18.81 -8.04 -13.28
C LEU A 7 -17.96 -7.27 -14.29
N ILE A 8 -16.83 -6.72 -13.83
CA ILE A 8 -15.89 -5.95 -14.66
C ILE A 8 -14.69 -6.81 -15.07
N ALA A 9 -14.14 -7.60 -14.16
CA ALA A 9 -12.99 -8.46 -14.41
C ALA A 9 -13.15 -9.79 -13.69
N ASP A 10 -12.65 -10.85 -14.29
CA ASP A 10 -12.59 -12.20 -13.73
C ASP A 10 -11.19 -12.81 -13.91
N ASN A 11 -11.03 -14.09 -13.52
CA ASN A 11 -9.75 -14.80 -13.57
C ASN A 11 -8.60 -14.10 -12.82
N LEU A 12 -8.95 -13.36 -11.78
CA LEU A 12 -8.01 -12.75 -10.85
C LEU A 12 -7.73 -13.72 -9.69
N HIS A 13 -6.50 -13.78 -9.20
CA HIS A 13 -6.14 -14.74 -8.16
C HIS A 13 -6.20 -14.14 -6.75
N PHE A 14 -5.71 -12.92 -6.56
CA PHE A 14 -5.82 -12.18 -5.30
C PHE A 14 -5.50 -10.71 -5.53
N SER A 15 -6.54 -9.94 -5.83
CA SER A 15 -6.40 -8.52 -6.17
C SER A 15 -6.33 -7.65 -4.94
N GLU A 16 -5.33 -6.75 -4.88
CA GLU A 16 -5.06 -5.85 -3.77
C GLU A 16 -4.58 -4.47 -4.24
N GLY A 17 -4.52 -3.52 -3.30
CA GLY A 17 -4.00 -2.18 -3.53
C GLY A 17 -4.72 -1.40 -4.63
N PRO A 18 -6.06 -1.38 -4.69
CA PRO A 18 -6.80 -0.76 -5.79
C PRO A 18 -6.59 0.76 -5.81
N ARG A 19 -6.34 1.31 -7.01
CA ARG A 19 -6.19 2.74 -7.24
C ARG A 19 -6.90 3.13 -8.54
N TRP A 20 -7.72 4.17 -8.49
CA TRP A 20 -8.31 4.73 -9.70
C TRP A 20 -7.42 5.83 -10.24
N LYS A 21 -6.95 5.69 -11.48
CA LYS A 21 -6.09 6.67 -12.12
C LYS A 21 -6.25 6.63 -13.65
N ASP A 22 -6.38 7.81 -14.25
CA ASP A 22 -6.46 8.00 -15.70
C ASP A 22 -7.53 7.12 -16.38
N GLY A 23 -8.72 7.01 -15.74
CA GLY A 23 -9.85 6.24 -16.29
C GLY A 23 -9.73 4.72 -16.16
N LYS A 24 -8.75 4.22 -15.41
CA LYS A 24 -8.54 2.79 -15.16
C LYS A 24 -8.43 2.50 -13.66
N LEU A 25 -8.90 1.32 -13.27
CA LEU A 25 -8.61 0.70 -12.00
C LEU A 25 -7.24 0.02 -12.11
N TRP A 26 -6.27 0.47 -11.30
CA TRP A 26 -4.99 -0.16 -11.12
C TRP A 26 -5.05 -1.06 -9.88
N PHE A 27 -4.46 -2.24 -9.96
CA PHE A 27 -4.41 -3.17 -8.84
C PHE A 27 -3.25 -4.14 -8.96
N SER A 28 -2.82 -4.66 -7.83
CA SER A 28 -1.86 -5.76 -7.75
C SER A 28 -2.58 -7.09 -7.72
N ASP A 29 -2.14 -8.08 -8.49
CA ASP A 29 -2.59 -9.46 -8.32
C ASP A 29 -1.43 -10.30 -7.76
N PHE A 30 -1.55 -10.70 -6.49
CA PHE A 30 -0.49 -11.35 -5.74
C PHE A 30 0.02 -12.63 -6.41
N TYR A 31 -0.89 -13.49 -6.82
CA TYR A 31 -0.53 -14.80 -7.33
C TYR A 31 -0.35 -14.84 -8.85
N HIS A 32 -0.77 -13.80 -9.55
CA HIS A 32 -0.29 -13.52 -10.91
C HIS A 32 1.08 -12.85 -10.93
N HIS A 33 1.59 -12.41 -9.77
CA HIS A 33 2.86 -11.70 -9.66
C HIS A 33 2.95 -10.48 -10.58
N ALA A 34 1.83 -9.74 -10.73
CA ALA A 34 1.74 -8.66 -11.69
C ALA A 34 0.93 -7.47 -11.18
N VAL A 35 1.27 -6.28 -11.65
CA VAL A 35 0.38 -5.12 -11.61
C VAL A 35 -0.49 -5.15 -12.85
N MET A 36 -1.79 -4.96 -12.64
CA MET A 36 -2.82 -5.02 -13.65
C MET A 36 -3.61 -3.71 -13.70
N THR A 37 -4.28 -3.47 -14.82
CA THR A 37 -5.32 -2.45 -14.93
C THR A 37 -6.60 -3.05 -15.51
N ALA A 38 -7.74 -2.44 -15.17
CA ALA A 38 -9.02 -2.71 -15.80
C ALA A 38 -9.73 -1.39 -16.11
N ASP A 39 -10.36 -1.28 -17.27
CA ASP A 39 -11.23 -0.17 -17.60
C ASP A 39 -12.71 -0.50 -17.27
N GLU A 40 -13.60 0.48 -17.44
CA GLU A 40 -15.05 0.31 -17.19
C GLU A 40 -15.73 -0.67 -18.15
N MET A 41 -15.07 -0.97 -19.28
CA MET A 41 -15.57 -1.93 -20.28
C MET A 41 -15.19 -3.37 -19.94
N GLY A 42 -14.25 -3.56 -18.98
CA GLY A 42 -13.74 -4.85 -18.56
C GLY A 42 -12.49 -5.31 -19.32
N ASN A 43 -11.82 -4.41 -20.02
CA ASN A 43 -10.52 -4.72 -20.64
C ASN A 43 -9.46 -4.74 -19.56
N VAL A 44 -8.88 -5.91 -19.32
CA VAL A 44 -7.81 -6.13 -18.34
C VAL A 44 -6.47 -6.18 -19.04
N GLU A 45 -5.50 -5.43 -18.55
CA GLU A 45 -4.13 -5.38 -19.09
C GLU A 45 -3.11 -5.63 -17.98
N LYS A 46 -2.10 -6.45 -18.28
CA LYS A 46 -0.91 -6.58 -17.45
C LYS A 46 0.05 -5.43 -17.76
N ILE A 47 0.46 -4.71 -16.72
CA ILE A 47 1.37 -3.57 -16.83
C ILE A 47 2.82 -4.01 -16.63
N VAL A 48 3.09 -4.78 -15.56
CA VAL A 48 4.45 -5.21 -15.22
C VAL A 48 4.42 -6.45 -14.32
N ASP A 49 5.38 -7.36 -14.55
CA ASP A 49 5.61 -8.50 -13.67
C ASP A 49 6.43 -8.07 -12.43
N VAL A 50 6.01 -8.52 -11.24
CA VAL A 50 6.67 -8.26 -9.96
C VAL A 50 6.90 -9.61 -9.25
N PRO A 51 8.07 -10.24 -9.44
CA PRO A 51 8.31 -11.63 -9.05
C PRO A 51 8.07 -11.94 -7.56
N ASN A 52 8.32 -10.98 -6.67
CA ASN A 52 8.16 -11.14 -5.22
C ASN A 52 6.79 -10.61 -4.72
N GLN A 53 5.75 -10.75 -5.52
CA GLN A 53 4.36 -10.39 -5.23
C GLN A 53 4.15 -8.88 -5.03
N PRO A 54 3.46 -8.20 -5.97
CA PRO A 54 3.11 -6.79 -5.80
C PRO A 54 2.04 -6.64 -4.72
N SER A 55 2.04 -5.51 -4.01
CA SER A 55 0.99 -5.12 -3.08
C SER A 55 0.60 -3.66 -3.29
N GLY A 56 0.87 -2.75 -2.36
CA GLY A 56 0.51 -1.35 -2.46
C GLY A 56 1.04 -0.66 -3.72
N LEU A 57 0.22 0.20 -4.30
CA LEU A 57 0.53 1.00 -5.49
C LEU A 57 0.44 2.49 -5.17
N GLY A 58 1.27 3.28 -5.84
CA GLY A 58 1.23 4.74 -5.78
C GLY A 58 2.08 5.37 -6.87
N TRP A 59 2.07 6.69 -6.97
CA TRP A 59 2.83 7.42 -7.98
C TRP A 59 3.65 8.53 -7.32
N LEU A 60 4.87 8.66 -7.78
CA LEU A 60 5.70 9.81 -7.47
C LEU A 60 5.14 11.07 -8.18
N PRO A 61 5.49 12.29 -7.73
CA PRO A 61 5.00 13.54 -8.34
C PRO A 61 5.33 13.68 -9.83
N ASN A 62 6.38 13.01 -10.31
CA ASN A 62 6.77 12.97 -11.72
C ASN A 62 5.98 11.94 -12.56
N GLY A 63 5.05 11.20 -11.95
CA GLY A 63 4.22 10.20 -12.60
C GLY A 63 4.79 8.79 -12.64
N ASP A 64 6.00 8.54 -12.14
CA ASP A 64 6.57 7.20 -12.06
C ASP A 64 5.74 6.35 -11.07
N LEU A 65 5.36 5.14 -11.48
CA LEU A 65 4.64 4.19 -10.61
C LEU A 65 5.61 3.58 -9.60
N ILE A 66 5.24 3.58 -8.32
CA ILE A 66 5.93 2.82 -7.29
C ILE A 66 5.06 1.67 -6.78
N ILE A 67 5.70 0.55 -6.48
CA ILE A 67 5.05 -0.74 -6.22
C ILE A 67 5.73 -1.37 -5.02
N VAL A 68 4.94 -1.76 -4.03
CA VAL A 68 5.46 -2.59 -2.94
C VAL A 68 5.73 -4.00 -3.46
N SER A 69 6.98 -4.45 -3.37
CA SER A 69 7.39 -5.84 -3.57
C SER A 69 7.37 -6.51 -2.20
N MET A 70 6.37 -7.36 -1.98
CA MET A 70 5.93 -7.78 -0.66
C MET A 70 6.94 -8.70 0.03
N LEU A 71 7.40 -9.76 -0.67
CA LEU A 71 8.17 -10.85 -0.06
C LEU A 71 9.61 -10.45 0.25
N ASP A 72 10.23 -9.64 -0.61
CA ASP A 72 11.59 -9.14 -0.43
C ASP A 72 11.68 -7.78 0.25
N ARG A 73 10.51 -7.21 0.61
CA ARG A 73 10.39 -5.96 1.38
C ARG A 73 11.07 -4.77 0.69
N LYS A 74 10.81 -4.65 -0.61
CA LYS A 74 11.32 -3.55 -1.43
C LYS A 74 10.20 -2.64 -1.90
N LEU A 75 10.55 -1.40 -2.17
CA LEU A 75 9.75 -0.51 -2.98
C LEU A 75 10.39 -0.44 -4.36
N LEU A 76 9.64 -0.81 -5.38
CA LEU A 76 10.10 -0.80 -6.77
C LEU A 76 9.55 0.42 -7.49
N LYS A 77 10.27 0.90 -8.48
CA LYS A 77 9.86 1.98 -9.38
C LYS A 77 9.74 1.45 -10.81
N PHE A 78 8.59 1.65 -11.42
CA PHE A 78 8.34 1.34 -12.82
C PHE A 78 8.26 2.62 -13.64
N LYS A 79 9.12 2.71 -14.64
CA LYS A 79 9.24 3.85 -15.55
C LYS A 79 9.67 3.39 -16.93
N ASP A 80 8.99 3.86 -17.98
CA ASP A 80 9.35 3.61 -19.39
C ASP A 80 9.61 2.11 -19.68
N GLY A 81 8.76 1.24 -19.14
CA GLY A 81 8.88 -0.24 -19.29
C GLY A 81 9.94 -0.91 -18.40
N ASN A 82 10.67 -0.15 -17.59
CA ASN A 82 11.73 -0.68 -16.73
C ASN A 82 11.30 -0.70 -15.27
N LEU A 83 11.46 -1.87 -14.61
CA LEU A 83 11.26 -2.04 -13.18
C LEU A 83 12.61 -2.02 -12.48
N THR A 84 12.78 -1.09 -11.53
CA THR A 84 14.03 -0.89 -10.77
C THR A 84 13.75 -0.80 -9.27
N GLU A 85 14.74 -1.11 -8.44
CA GLU A 85 14.65 -0.89 -7.00
C GLU A 85 14.65 0.62 -6.72
N HIS A 86 13.67 1.08 -5.93
CA HIS A 86 13.59 2.44 -5.42
C HIS A 86 14.10 2.51 -3.97
N ALA A 87 13.74 1.52 -3.13
CA ALA A 87 14.23 1.42 -1.75
C ALA A 87 14.23 -0.03 -1.26
N ASP A 88 15.16 -0.35 -0.37
CA ASP A 88 15.19 -1.58 0.42
C ASP A 88 14.75 -1.30 1.86
N MET A 89 13.65 -1.91 2.27
CA MET A 89 13.06 -1.78 3.60
C MET A 89 13.35 -2.97 4.52
N SER A 90 14.12 -3.96 4.05
CA SER A 90 14.35 -5.23 4.75
C SER A 90 15.07 -5.08 6.09
N LYS A 91 15.82 -3.99 6.28
CA LYS A 91 16.48 -3.65 7.55
C LYS A 91 15.54 -3.03 8.60
N LEU A 92 14.37 -2.53 8.18
CA LEU A 92 13.42 -1.84 9.06
C LEU A 92 12.32 -2.75 9.57
N THR A 93 12.03 -3.84 8.86
CA THR A 93 11.06 -4.85 9.27
C THR A 93 11.47 -6.25 8.80
N PRO A 94 11.31 -7.28 9.63
CA PRO A 94 11.46 -8.68 9.18
C PRO A 94 10.20 -9.20 8.46
N PHE A 95 9.10 -8.44 8.51
CA PHE A 95 7.79 -8.88 8.04
C PHE A 95 7.56 -8.46 6.58
N ARG A 96 6.72 -9.21 5.88
CA ARG A 96 6.29 -8.87 4.51
C ARG A 96 5.62 -7.50 4.49
N CYS A 97 6.02 -6.66 3.53
CA CYS A 97 5.37 -5.37 3.31
C CYS A 97 3.99 -5.56 2.67
N ASN A 98 3.12 -4.55 2.78
CA ASN A 98 1.75 -4.64 2.32
C ASN A 98 1.32 -3.37 1.56
N ASP A 99 0.13 -2.84 1.82
CA ASP A 99 -0.37 -1.63 1.16
C ASP A 99 0.45 -0.39 1.55
N MET A 100 0.32 0.65 0.75
CA MET A 100 0.96 1.95 0.98
C MET A 100 0.07 3.10 0.52
N VAL A 101 0.42 4.31 0.95
CA VAL A 101 -0.07 5.56 0.35
C VAL A 101 1.11 6.47 0.06
N VAL A 102 0.99 7.31 -0.97
CA VAL A 102 2.01 8.29 -1.33
C VAL A 102 1.45 9.70 -1.13
N ASP A 103 2.21 10.57 -0.48
CA ASP A 103 1.85 11.97 -0.32
C ASP A 103 2.22 12.81 -1.57
N LYS A 104 1.80 14.07 -1.58
CA LYS A 104 2.08 15.00 -2.68
C LYS A 104 3.57 15.32 -2.91
N ASN A 105 4.42 15.04 -1.93
CA ASN A 105 5.87 15.26 -2.00
C ASN A 105 6.61 13.99 -2.45
N GLY A 106 5.89 12.88 -2.64
CA GLY A 106 6.45 11.60 -3.06
C GLY A 106 6.94 10.73 -1.90
N ASN A 107 6.57 11.05 -0.64
CA ASN A 107 6.83 10.15 0.46
C ASN A 107 5.81 9.02 0.45
N ALA A 108 6.29 7.78 0.39
CA ALA A 108 5.48 6.57 0.51
C ALA A 108 5.43 6.12 1.97
N TYR A 109 4.24 5.79 2.47
CA TYR A 109 4.03 5.21 3.80
C TYR A 109 3.61 3.77 3.63
N VAL A 110 4.50 2.84 3.94
CA VAL A 110 4.36 1.41 3.65
C VAL A 110 4.06 0.63 4.92
N GLY A 111 2.94 -0.08 4.93
CA GLY A 111 2.56 -1.02 5.98
C GLY A 111 3.22 -2.38 5.83
N ASN A 112 3.04 -3.24 6.84
CA ASN A 112 3.47 -4.63 6.79
C ASN A 112 2.61 -5.51 7.71
N PHE A 113 2.69 -6.82 7.53
CA PHE A 113 1.78 -7.77 8.19
C PHE A 113 2.01 -7.94 9.71
N GLY A 114 3.17 -7.56 10.25
CA GLY A 114 3.50 -7.91 11.64
C GLY A 114 3.64 -9.42 11.87
N SER A 115 3.74 -10.20 10.80
CA SER A 115 3.85 -11.67 10.83
C SER A 115 4.66 -12.16 9.64
N ILE A 116 5.40 -13.24 9.83
CA ILE A 116 6.09 -13.97 8.76
C ILE A 116 5.13 -14.96 8.07
N HIS A 117 4.22 -15.55 8.86
CA HIS A 117 3.22 -16.50 8.39
C HIS A 117 1.83 -15.92 8.63
N HIS A 118 1.08 -15.62 7.56
CA HIS A 118 -0.24 -15.01 7.63
C HIS A 118 -1.09 -15.48 8.82
N GLY A 119 -1.44 -14.55 9.72
CA GLY A 119 -2.31 -14.81 10.84
C GLY A 119 -1.72 -15.58 12.01
N LYS A 120 -0.42 -15.93 11.98
CA LYS A 120 0.28 -16.60 13.10
C LYS A 120 1.38 -15.70 13.66
N ASP A 121 1.59 -15.78 14.97
CA ASP A 121 2.67 -15.04 15.67
C ASP A 121 2.68 -13.54 15.37
N ILE A 122 1.48 -12.93 15.40
CA ILE A 122 1.28 -11.51 15.11
C ILE A 122 2.01 -10.69 16.17
N LYS A 123 2.79 -9.71 15.71
CA LYS A 123 3.52 -8.78 16.56
C LYS A 123 3.24 -7.35 16.13
N PRO A 124 3.20 -6.42 17.08
CA PRO A 124 3.23 -5.00 16.75
C PRO A 124 4.41 -4.68 15.84
N THR A 125 4.14 -3.87 14.84
CA THR A 125 5.10 -3.57 13.79
C THR A 125 5.22 -2.06 13.52
N VAL A 126 5.87 -1.70 12.43
CA VAL A 126 6.19 -0.33 12.05
C VAL A 126 5.43 0.10 10.78
N LEU A 127 5.21 1.40 10.64
CA LEU A 127 4.93 2.04 9.37
C LEU A 127 6.25 2.63 8.86
N ILE A 128 6.61 2.33 7.62
CA ILE A 128 7.86 2.77 7.01
C ILE A 128 7.57 3.95 6.10
N LYS A 129 8.34 5.04 6.24
CA LYS A 129 8.39 6.13 5.27
C LYS A 129 9.55 5.91 4.32
N VAL A 130 9.29 6.03 3.02
CA VAL A 130 10.30 6.10 1.97
C VAL A 130 10.13 7.43 1.26
N ASP A 131 11.17 8.26 1.24
CA ASP A 131 11.12 9.55 0.56
C ASP A 131 11.24 9.41 -0.97
N SER A 132 11.05 10.50 -1.71
CA SER A 132 11.11 10.51 -3.17
C SER A 132 12.49 10.14 -3.74
N ASN A 133 13.55 10.14 -2.92
CA ASN A 133 14.90 9.74 -3.29
C ASN A 133 15.21 8.26 -2.94
N GLY A 134 14.27 7.56 -2.30
CA GLY A 134 14.44 6.16 -1.89
C GLY A 134 15.04 5.97 -0.49
N ASN A 135 15.21 7.03 0.32
CA ASN A 135 15.67 6.89 1.69
C ASN A 135 14.52 6.38 2.57
N SER A 136 14.75 5.29 3.29
CA SER A 136 13.74 4.65 4.14
C SER A 136 13.99 4.91 5.63
N SER A 137 12.91 5.13 6.39
CA SER A 137 12.93 5.36 7.85
C SER A 137 11.64 4.87 8.50
N ILE A 138 11.63 4.68 9.82
CA ILE A 138 10.43 4.34 10.57
C ILE A 138 9.62 5.63 10.80
N ALA A 139 8.38 5.66 10.28
CA ALA A 139 7.44 6.76 10.49
C ALA A 139 6.63 6.61 11.78
N ALA A 140 6.23 5.38 12.12
CA ALA A 140 5.51 5.07 13.35
C ALA A 140 5.80 3.62 13.78
N SER A 141 5.64 3.33 15.08
CA SER A 141 5.86 2.01 15.65
C SER A 141 4.65 1.54 16.47
N ASN A 142 4.66 0.27 16.88
CA ASN A 142 3.60 -0.34 17.68
C ASN A 142 2.21 -0.26 17.01
N LEU A 143 2.15 -0.68 15.74
CA LEU A 143 0.94 -0.81 14.95
C LEU A 143 0.60 -2.29 14.75
N ASP A 144 -0.68 -2.63 14.77
CA ASP A 144 -1.16 -4.00 14.65
C ASP A 144 -1.65 -4.28 13.23
N PHE A 145 -0.74 -4.73 12.35
CA PHE A 145 -0.98 -4.93 10.93
C PHE A 145 -1.53 -3.66 10.25
N PRO A 146 -0.68 -2.63 10.08
CA PRO A 146 -1.05 -1.43 9.33
C PRO A 146 -1.41 -1.77 7.88
N ASN A 147 -2.66 -1.49 7.50
CA ASN A 147 -3.24 -1.77 6.19
C ASN A 147 -4.26 -0.70 5.81
N GLY A 148 -4.53 -0.52 4.52
CA GLY A 148 -5.54 0.43 4.07
C GLY A 148 -5.27 1.87 4.51
N THR A 149 -4.10 2.42 4.18
CA THR A 149 -3.67 3.76 4.58
C THR A 149 -4.18 4.83 3.62
N VAL A 150 -4.67 5.95 4.16
CA VAL A 150 -5.10 7.12 3.38
C VAL A 150 -4.53 8.40 3.94
N ILE A 151 -4.39 9.41 3.08
CA ILE A 151 -4.06 10.79 3.46
C ILE A 151 -5.30 11.64 3.16
N THR A 152 -5.67 12.51 4.10
CA THR A 152 -6.81 13.43 3.91
C THR A 152 -6.57 14.38 2.73
N PRO A 153 -7.63 14.87 2.04
CA PRO A 153 -7.47 15.73 0.85
C PRO A 153 -6.68 17.02 1.11
N ASP A 154 -6.70 17.52 2.35
CA ASP A 154 -5.91 18.69 2.76
C ASP A 154 -4.42 18.36 3.03
N GLY A 155 -4.04 17.08 2.94
CA GLY A 155 -2.69 16.59 3.18
C GLY A 155 -2.19 16.67 4.61
N LYS A 156 -3.09 16.89 5.59
CA LYS A 156 -2.71 17.15 6.99
C LYS A 156 -2.83 15.97 7.94
N LYS A 157 -3.46 14.89 7.50
CA LYS A 157 -3.63 13.68 8.31
C LYS A 157 -3.35 12.44 7.49
N LEU A 158 -2.70 11.49 8.14
CA LEU A 158 -2.60 10.12 7.67
C LEU A 158 -3.47 9.26 8.58
N ILE A 159 -4.36 8.46 7.99
CA ILE A 159 -5.24 7.53 8.70
C ILE A 159 -4.93 6.13 8.22
N ILE A 160 -4.73 5.20 9.16
CA ILE A 160 -4.33 3.84 8.87
C ILE A 160 -5.25 2.84 9.58
N GLY A 161 -5.65 1.79 8.88
CA GLY A 161 -6.33 0.66 9.48
C GLY A 161 -5.33 -0.23 10.21
N GLU A 162 -5.57 -0.50 11.49
CA GLU A 162 -4.86 -1.52 12.24
C GLU A 162 -5.74 -2.78 12.24
N THR A 163 -5.48 -3.69 11.29
CA THR A 163 -6.37 -4.82 10.96
C THR A 163 -6.65 -5.71 12.16
N TYR A 164 -5.63 -6.09 12.93
CA TYR A 164 -5.81 -6.96 14.08
C TYR A 164 -6.29 -6.24 15.34
N ALA A 165 -6.11 -4.93 15.41
CA ALA A 165 -6.65 -4.13 16.51
C ALA A 165 -8.09 -3.67 16.28
N GLY A 166 -8.67 -3.89 15.08
CA GLY A 166 -10.04 -3.50 14.75
C GLY A 166 -10.28 -2.00 14.87
N ARG A 167 -9.29 -1.16 14.52
CA ARG A 167 -9.41 0.30 14.65
C ARG A 167 -8.75 1.05 13.50
N LEU A 168 -9.17 2.29 13.35
CA LEU A 168 -8.45 3.28 12.55
C LEU A 168 -7.63 4.17 13.49
N THR A 169 -6.36 4.35 13.15
CA THR A 169 -5.42 5.22 13.87
C THR A 169 -5.06 6.40 12.98
N ALA A 170 -5.16 7.62 13.51
CA ALA A 170 -4.80 8.84 12.81
C ALA A 170 -3.51 9.44 13.38
N PHE A 171 -2.78 10.08 12.49
CA PHE A 171 -1.62 10.92 12.77
C PHE A 171 -1.81 12.28 12.13
N ASP A 172 -1.25 13.32 12.71
CA ASP A 172 -1.05 14.57 12.01
C ASP A 172 0.19 14.44 11.13
N LEU A 173 0.09 14.93 9.90
CA LEU A 173 1.13 14.85 8.87
C LEU A 173 1.65 16.26 8.60
N ASP A 174 2.94 16.49 8.82
CA ASP A 174 3.58 17.77 8.53
C ASP A 174 4.07 17.87 7.06
N THR A 175 4.60 19.02 6.70
CA THR A 175 5.09 19.30 5.34
C THR A 175 6.33 18.50 4.97
N ASP A 176 7.09 18.00 5.94
CA ASP A 176 8.28 17.18 5.74
C ASP A 176 7.97 15.68 5.73
N GLY A 177 6.67 15.34 5.85
CA GLY A 177 6.20 13.96 5.85
C GLY A 177 6.43 13.25 7.19
N ASN A 178 6.56 13.96 8.31
CA ASN A 178 6.66 13.35 9.63
C ASN A 178 5.28 13.21 10.26
N LEU A 179 5.12 12.11 11.02
CA LEU A 179 3.89 11.77 11.72
C LEU A 179 3.98 12.16 13.18
N SER A 180 2.92 12.77 13.70
CA SER A 180 2.79 13.18 15.10
C SER A 180 1.38 12.98 15.60
N ASN A 181 1.15 13.23 16.90
CA ASN A 181 -0.18 13.26 17.53
C ASN A 181 -1.03 12.01 17.22
N ARG A 182 -0.43 10.79 17.44
CA ARG A 182 -1.14 9.52 17.26
C ARG A 182 -2.38 9.46 18.12
N ARG A 183 -3.51 9.09 17.53
CA ARG A 183 -4.79 8.92 18.23
C ARG A 183 -5.68 7.91 17.54
N VAL A 184 -6.59 7.30 18.29
CA VAL A 184 -7.65 6.48 17.72
C VAL A 184 -8.62 7.41 16.96
N TRP A 185 -8.86 7.11 15.68
CA TRP A 185 -9.81 7.84 14.84
C TRP A 185 -11.21 7.22 14.91
N ALA A 186 -11.27 5.90 14.79
CA ALA A 186 -12.49 5.12 14.91
C ALA A 186 -12.18 3.69 15.37
N VAL A 187 -13.15 3.02 15.93
CA VAL A 187 -13.06 1.62 16.35
C VAL A 187 -14.14 0.83 15.63
N SER A 188 -13.77 -0.34 15.10
CA SER A 188 -14.73 -1.31 14.57
C SER A 188 -15.17 -2.21 15.72
N TYR A 189 -16.43 -2.09 16.12
CA TYR A 189 -17.05 -3.05 17.02
C TYR A 189 -17.63 -4.17 16.17
N THR A 190 -16.85 -5.22 15.95
CA THR A 190 -17.41 -6.50 15.48
C THR A 190 -17.98 -7.23 16.69
N HIS A 191 -19.29 -7.34 16.72
CA HIS A 191 -20.01 -8.19 17.67
C HIS A 191 -20.12 -9.61 17.12
#